data_b15fd0cf1ba395f4c0b8126b53d5be68
#
_entry.id   b15fd0cf1ba395f4c0b8126b53d5be68
#
_cell.length_a   1.000
_cell.length_b   1.000
_cell.length_c   1.000
_cell.angle_alpha   90.00
_cell.angle_beta   90.00
_cell.angle_gamma   90.00
#
_symmetry.space_group_name_H-M   'P 1'
#
loop_
_entity.id
_entity.type
_entity.pdbx_description
1 polymer ?
#
loop_
_entity_poly.entity_id
_entity_poly.type
_entity_poly.pdbx_seq_one_letter_code
_entity_poly.pdbx_strand_id
1 'polypeptide(L)'
;LDELSQAGITPLAFDGRDRAALAQIAAKLPPLDLLILNAGTCEYMTLEDGFDGELFARVIETNLVATGLALAAFLPLLGRGARLAIVSSSVSWLPLPKAEAYGASKAALDYLAATLRLDLQPKGVGVTLIRPGFVQTPLTAKNDFPMPCLVAVTEASRIIRAGLAAGQHQIHFPRRFIWLLRLLGALPVGLWLRLGRSLLSKGRSL
;
A
#
# COMPACT_ATOMS: atom_id res chain seq x y z
N LEU A 1 12.47 -19.51 -4.09
CA LEU A 1 11.21 -19.96 -4.72
C LEU A 1 10.80 -21.34 -4.22
N ASP A 2 11.77 -22.23 -3.90
CA ASP A 2 11.52 -23.62 -3.45
C ASP A 2 10.72 -23.69 -2.14
N GLU A 3 11.01 -22.83 -1.18
CA GLU A 3 10.26 -22.74 0.09
C GLU A 3 8.77 -22.41 -0.13
N LEU A 4 8.46 -21.55 -1.11
CA LEU A 4 7.08 -21.19 -1.46
C LEU A 4 6.35 -22.39 -2.08
N SER A 5 7.03 -23.13 -2.94
CA SER A 5 6.46 -24.32 -3.58
C SER A 5 6.13 -25.41 -2.56
N GLN A 6 6.98 -25.61 -1.53
CA GLN A 6 6.72 -26.54 -0.43
C GLN A 6 5.51 -26.14 0.42
N ALA A 7 5.17 -24.85 0.47
CA ALA A 7 3.99 -24.35 1.14
C ALA A 7 2.70 -24.41 0.28
N GLY A 8 2.73 -25.07 -0.87
CA GLY A 8 1.59 -25.16 -1.79
C GLY A 8 1.34 -23.87 -2.60
N ILE A 9 2.35 -22.99 -2.68
CA ILE A 9 2.30 -21.74 -3.44
C ILE A 9 3.00 -21.97 -4.78
N THR A 10 2.37 -21.54 -5.88
CA THR A 10 2.99 -21.53 -7.20
C THR A 10 3.68 -20.17 -7.43
N PRO A 11 5.02 -20.09 -7.36
CA PRO A 11 5.74 -18.84 -7.56
C PRO A 11 5.81 -18.51 -9.05
N LEU A 12 5.47 -17.26 -9.39
CA LEU A 12 5.57 -16.70 -10.74
C LEU A 12 6.44 -15.44 -10.68
N ALA A 13 7.57 -15.46 -11.37
CA ALA A 13 8.49 -14.32 -11.43
C ALA A 13 8.15 -13.45 -12.63
N PHE A 14 7.84 -12.17 -12.42
CA PHE A 14 7.57 -11.19 -13.47
C PHE A 14 7.81 -9.77 -12.97
N ASP A 15 8.03 -8.83 -13.89
CA ASP A 15 7.97 -7.40 -13.58
C ASP A 15 6.52 -6.94 -13.63
N GLY A 16 6.01 -6.38 -12.53
CA GLY A 16 4.65 -5.85 -12.45
C GLY A 16 4.36 -4.69 -13.41
N ARG A 17 5.37 -4.15 -14.07
CA ARG A 17 5.26 -3.12 -15.13
C ARG A 17 5.21 -3.71 -16.53
N ASP A 18 5.49 -4.99 -16.70
CA ASP A 18 5.42 -5.67 -17.98
C ASP A 18 3.99 -6.15 -18.31
N ARG A 19 3.32 -5.38 -19.16
CA ARG A 19 1.94 -5.67 -19.60
C ARG A 19 1.82 -7.02 -20.30
N ALA A 20 2.82 -7.40 -21.08
CA ALA A 20 2.77 -8.66 -21.83
C ALA A 20 2.90 -9.85 -20.88
N ALA A 21 3.82 -9.78 -19.92
CA ALA A 21 3.97 -10.80 -18.89
C ALA A 21 2.70 -10.95 -18.04
N LEU A 22 2.10 -9.83 -17.60
CA LEU A 22 0.86 -9.84 -16.85
C LEU A 22 -0.29 -10.49 -17.63
N ALA A 23 -0.46 -10.16 -18.91
CA ALA A 23 -1.48 -10.76 -19.78
C ALA A 23 -1.27 -12.26 -19.97
N GLN A 24 -0.02 -12.69 -20.19
CA GLN A 24 0.32 -14.12 -20.35
C GLN A 24 0.05 -14.92 -19.08
N ILE A 25 0.31 -14.33 -17.90
CA ILE A 25 0.01 -14.96 -16.61
C ILE A 25 -1.50 -15.05 -16.43
N ALA A 26 -2.21 -13.94 -16.63
CA ALA A 26 -3.66 -13.90 -16.47
C ALA A 26 -4.39 -14.94 -17.32
N ALA A 27 -3.92 -15.14 -18.58
CA ALA A 27 -4.48 -16.14 -19.50
C ALA A 27 -4.34 -17.59 -19.02
N LYS A 28 -3.45 -17.86 -18.08
CA LYS A 28 -3.19 -19.21 -17.53
C LYS A 28 -3.82 -19.44 -16.16
N LEU A 29 -4.32 -18.40 -15.52
CA LEU A 29 -4.91 -18.50 -14.18
C LEU A 29 -6.39 -18.89 -14.26
N PRO A 30 -6.87 -19.70 -13.32
CA PRO A 30 -8.29 -19.91 -13.13
C PRO A 30 -8.97 -18.64 -12.59
N PRO A 31 -10.31 -18.60 -12.51
CA PRO A 31 -11.01 -17.57 -11.76
C PRO A 31 -10.44 -17.43 -10.33
N LEU A 32 -10.34 -16.20 -9.86
CA LEU A 32 -9.72 -15.88 -8.57
C LEU A 32 -10.80 -15.56 -7.52
N ASP A 33 -10.69 -16.15 -6.34
CA ASP A 33 -11.51 -15.80 -5.17
C ASP A 33 -10.97 -14.54 -4.47
N LEU A 34 -9.65 -14.33 -4.54
CA LEU A 34 -8.96 -13.22 -3.89
C LEU A 34 -7.78 -12.75 -4.74
N LEU A 35 -7.74 -11.45 -5.02
CA LEU A 35 -6.58 -10.76 -5.61
C LEU A 35 -6.02 -9.78 -4.59
N ILE A 36 -4.75 -9.93 -4.21
CA ILE A 36 -4.05 -9.00 -3.31
C ILE A 36 -2.97 -8.24 -4.10
N LEU A 37 -3.14 -6.94 -4.26
CA LEU A 37 -2.15 -6.05 -4.86
C LEU A 37 -1.31 -5.43 -3.73
N ASN A 38 -0.13 -6.01 -3.48
CA ASN A 38 0.74 -5.67 -2.37
C ASN A 38 2.08 -5.07 -2.81
N ALA A 39 2.51 -5.31 -4.04
CA ALA A 39 3.80 -4.82 -4.54
C ALA A 39 3.94 -3.31 -4.33
N GLY A 40 5.14 -2.89 -3.90
CA GLY A 40 5.40 -1.46 -3.69
C GLY A 40 6.78 -1.22 -3.11
N THR A 41 7.26 0.00 -3.32
CA THR A 41 8.51 0.53 -2.78
C THR A 41 8.26 1.78 -1.95
N CYS A 42 9.22 2.13 -1.11
CA CYS A 42 9.24 3.38 -0.35
C CYS A 42 10.62 3.98 -0.45
N GLU A 43 10.70 5.15 -1.04
CA GLU A 43 11.90 5.97 -1.10
C GLU A 43 11.55 7.35 -0.53
N TYR A 44 12.47 7.90 0.26
CA TYR A 44 12.30 9.22 0.88
C TYR A 44 13.08 10.26 0.09
N MET A 45 12.45 11.42 -0.11
CA MET A 45 13.04 12.52 -0.86
C MET A 45 13.58 13.58 0.08
N THR A 46 14.75 14.15 -0.22
CA THR A 46 15.21 15.41 0.38
C THR A 46 15.11 16.52 -0.66
N LEU A 47 14.72 17.71 -0.23
CA LEU A 47 14.59 18.87 -1.13
C LEU A 47 15.82 19.79 -1.06
N GLU A 48 16.93 19.33 -0.45
CA GLU A 48 18.16 20.13 -0.30
C GLU A 48 18.78 20.46 -1.66
N ASP A 49 18.78 19.48 -2.58
CA ASP A 49 19.28 19.61 -3.96
C ASP A 49 18.17 19.78 -5.00
N GLY A 50 16.95 20.08 -4.55
CA GLY A 50 15.76 20.22 -5.40
C GLY A 50 14.84 19.00 -5.37
N PHE A 51 13.84 18.99 -6.26
CA PHE A 51 12.87 17.90 -6.37
C PHE A 51 13.43 16.81 -7.30
N ASP A 52 13.62 15.60 -6.77
CA ASP A 52 14.07 14.42 -7.53
C ASP A 52 12.88 13.81 -8.32
N GLY A 53 12.76 14.24 -9.59
CA GLY A 53 11.73 13.75 -10.49
C GLY A 53 11.88 12.27 -10.87
N GLU A 54 13.11 11.76 -10.91
CA GLU A 54 13.38 10.36 -11.23
C GLU A 54 12.96 9.42 -10.08
N LEU A 55 13.27 9.79 -8.84
CA LEU A 55 12.77 9.07 -7.66
C LEU A 55 11.25 9.09 -7.63
N PHE A 56 10.65 10.26 -7.87
CA PHE A 56 9.20 10.40 -7.89
C PHE A 56 8.59 9.46 -8.93
N ALA A 57 9.09 9.48 -10.17
CA ALA A 57 8.60 8.62 -11.25
C ALA A 57 8.72 7.12 -10.89
N ARG A 58 9.88 6.68 -10.39
CA ARG A 58 10.10 5.27 -10.01
C ARG A 58 9.11 4.78 -8.96
N VAL A 59 8.84 5.60 -7.94
CA VAL A 59 7.90 5.24 -6.87
C VAL A 59 6.46 5.20 -7.39
N ILE A 60 6.05 6.17 -8.20
CA ILE A 60 4.71 6.19 -8.83
C ILE A 60 4.53 5.01 -9.77
N GLU A 61 5.50 4.72 -10.62
CA GLU A 61 5.47 3.58 -11.53
C GLU A 61 5.31 2.26 -10.79
N THR A 62 6.11 2.05 -9.73
CA THR A 62 6.08 0.80 -8.97
C THR A 62 4.81 0.66 -8.14
N ASN A 63 4.36 1.71 -7.46
CA ASN A 63 3.26 1.61 -6.51
C ASN A 63 1.89 1.76 -7.15
N LEU A 64 1.76 2.65 -8.14
CA LEU A 64 0.48 3.04 -8.72
C LEU A 64 0.27 2.48 -10.13
N VAL A 65 1.22 2.74 -11.04
CA VAL A 65 1.07 2.30 -12.45
C VAL A 65 1.05 0.77 -12.53
N ALA A 66 1.99 0.08 -11.87
CA ALA A 66 2.02 -1.38 -11.85
C ALA A 66 0.74 -1.97 -11.21
N THR A 67 0.18 -1.31 -10.18
CA THR A 67 -1.13 -1.69 -9.63
C THR A 67 -2.24 -1.58 -10.67
N GLY A 68 -2.26 -0.50 -11.45
CA GLY A 68 -3.23 -0.31 -12.53
C GLY A 68 -3.10 -1.36 -13.65
N LEU A 69 -1.86 -1.71 -14.02
CA LEU A 69 -1.57 -2.76 -15.00
C LEU A 69 -2.01 -4.15 -14.50
N ALA A 70 -1.74 -4.44 -13.22
CA ALA A 70 -2.20 -5.68 -12.61
C ALA A 70 -3.74 -5.75 -12.54
N LEU A 71 -4.43 -4.64 -12.24
CA LEU A 71 -5.88 -4.57 -12.30
C LEU A 71 -6.41 -4.85 -13.71
N ALA A 72 -5.79 -4.26 -14.74
CA ALA A 72 -6.21 -4.50 -16.12
C ALA A 72 -6.10 -6.00 -16.50
N ALA A 73 -5.09 -6.70 -16.01
CA ALA A 73 -4.87 -8.12 -16.32
C ALA A 73 -5.73 -9.05 -15.46
N PHE A 74 -5.83 -8.82 -14.16
CA PHE A 74 -6.39 -9.82 -13.22
C PHE A 74 -7.80 -9.50 -12.73
N LEU A 75 -8.27 -8.23 -12.81
CA LEU A 75 -9.64 -7.89 -12.40
C LEU A 75 -10.72 -8.68 -13.14
N PRO A 76 -10.59 -8.99 -14.47
CA PRO A 76 -11.55 -9.82 -15.17
C PRO A 76 -11.70 -11.25 -14.64
N LEU A 77 -10.71 -11.74 -13.86
CA LEU A 77 -10.73 -13.07 -13.24
C LEU A 77 -11.52 -13.12 -11.93
N LEU A 78 -11.95 -11.96 -11.41
CA LEU A 78 -12.75 -11.88 -10.18
C LEU A 78 -14.24 -11.99 -10.50
N GLY A 79 -14.83 -13.11 -10.14
CA GLY A 79 -16.27 -13.33 -10.24
C GLY A 79 -17.07 -12.82 -9.03
N ARG A 80 -18.38 -13.02 -9.07
CA ARG A 80 -19.28 -12.74 -7.93
C ARG A 80 -18.83 -13.50 -6.68
N GLY A 81 -18.75 -12.81 -5.56
CA GLY A 81 -18.26 -13.36 -4.30
C GLY A 81 -16.75 -13.20 -4.09
N ALA A 82 -16.00 -12.93 -5.15
CA ALA A 82 -14.55 -12.69 -5.07
C ALA A 82 -14.20 -11.35 -4.39
N ARG A 83 -12.94 -11.18 -4.03
CA ARG A 83 -12.44 -10.00 -3.34
C ARG A 83 -11.15 -9.46 -3.95
N LEU A 84 -11.12 -8.16 -4.15
CA LEU A 84 -9.91 -7.37 -4.43
C LEU A 84 -9.40 -6.75 -3.12
N ALA A 85 -8.12 -6.91 -2.82
CA ALA A 85 -7.45 -6.24 -1.71
C ALA A 85 -6.29 -5.39 -2.24
N ILE A 86 -6.25 -4.11 -1.88
CA ILE A 86 -5.20 -3.17 -2.28
C ILE A 86 -4.44 -2.72 -1.03
N VAL A 87 -3.11 -2.88 -1.05
CA VAL A 87 -2.25 -2.48 0.07
C VAL A 87 -1.74 -1.06 -0.15
N SER A 88 -2.32 -0.15 0.62
CA SER A 88 -1.91 1.24 0.76
C SER A 88 -0.96 1.41 1.97
N SER A 89 -1.08 2.48 2.70
CA SER A 89 -0.32 2.77 3.92
C SER A 89 -1.08 3.77 4.79
N SER A 90 -0.78 3.79 6.07
CA SER A 90 -1.24 4.83 6.99
C SER A 90 -0.72 6.24 6.64
N VAL A 91 0.34 6.36 5.85
CA VAL A 91 0.87 7.64 5.36
C VAL A 91 -0.15 8.42 4.50
N SER A 92 -1.12 7.73 3.89
CA SER A 92 -2.16 8.37 3.08
C SER A 92 -3.08 9.30 3.87
N TRP A 93 -3.13 9.18 5.20
CA TRP A 93 -3.97 10.04 6.06
C TRP A 93 -3.29 11.33 6.51
N LEU A 94 -1.94 11.37 6.53
CA LEU A 94 -1.22 12.50 7.07
C LEU A 94 0.01 12.76 6.20
N PRO A 95 0.13 13.95 5.57
CA PRO A 95 1.33 14.32 4.83
C PRO A 95 2.55 14.36 5.77
N LEU A 96 3.48 13.44 5.57
CA LEU A 96 4.73 13.36 6.33
C LEU A 96 5.88 13.95 5.51
N PRO A 97 6.83 14.64 6.15
CA PRO A 97 8.03 15.12 5.47
C PRO A 97 8.80 13.99 4.78
N LYS A 98 9.43 14.29 3.65
CA LYS A 98 10.24 13.38 2.84
C LYS A 98 9.45 12.24 2.15
N ALA A 99 8.12 12.17 2.33
CA ALA A 99 7.26 11.12 1.78
C ALA A 99 6.46 11.55 0.55
N GLU A 100 6.96 12.55 -0.20
CA GLU A 100 6.24 13.17 -1.33
C GLU A 100 5.79 12.12 -2.35
N ALA A 101 6.70 11.31 -2.88
CA ALA A 101 6.39 10.28 -3.86
C ALA A 101 5.61 9.12 -3.25
N TYR A 102 6.08 8.60 -2.10
CA TYR A 102 5.43 7.48 -1.42
C TYR A 102 4.04 7.83 -0.95
N GLY A 103 3.89 8.96 -0.24
CA GLY A 103 2.59 9.45 0.25
C GLY A 103 1.59 9.69 -0.88
N ALA A 104 2.02 10.36 -1.95
CA ALA A 104 1.20 10.60 -3.14
C ALA A 104 0.73 9.27 -3.77
N SER A 105 1.65 8.29 -3.95
CA SER A 105 1.29 6.98 -4.50
C SER A 105 0.25 6.25 -3.66
N LYS A 106 0.39 6.28 -2.32
CA LYS A 106 -0.52 5.59 -1.41
C LYS A 106 -1.87 6.30 -1.27
N ALA A 107 -1.90 7.63 -1.33
CA ALA A 107 -3.14 8.41 -1.39
C ALA A 107 -3.92 8.14 -2.70
N ALA A 108 -3.21 8.02 -3.82
CA ALA A 108 -3.82 7.63 -5.09
C ALA A 108 -4.44 6.22 -5.04
N LEU A 109 -3.78 5.24 -4.37
CA LEU A 109 -4.34 3.90 -4.16
C LEU A 109 -5.59 3.92 -3.28
N ASP A 110 -5.66 4.82 -2.30
CA ASP A 110 -6.84 5.00 -1.46
C ASP A 110 -8.04 5.46 -2.29
N TYR A 111 -7.83 6.45 -3.16
CA TYR A 111 -8.86 6.95 -4.06
C TYR A 111 -9.29 5.87 -5.05
N LEU A 112 -8.34 5.18 -5.67
CA LEU A 112 -8.58 4.08 -6.61
C LEU A 112 -9.41 2.97 -5.97
N ALA A 113 -9.07 2.55 -4.76
CA ALA A 113 -9.84 1.52 -4.05
C ALA A 113 -11.26 1.97 -3.70
N ALA A 114 -11.45 3.26 -3.38
CA ALA A 114 -12.76 3.82 -3.07
C ALA A 114 -13.68 3.83 -4.31
N THR A 115 -13.17 4.25 -5.47
CA THR A 115 -13.93 4.26 -6.72
C THR A 115 -14.22 2.84 -7.22
N LEU A 116 -13.22 1.95 -7.21
CA LEU A 116 -13.42 0.54 -7.57
C LEU A 116 -14.48 -0.15 -6.70
N ARG A 117 -14.60 0.22 -5.43
CA ARG A 117 -15.64 -0.35 -4.56
C ARG A 117 -17.04 0.00 -5.06
N LEU A 118 -17.26 1.21 -5.54
CA LEU A 118 -18.54 1.63 -6.10
C LEU A 118 -18.86 0.86 -7.39
N ASP A 119 -17.87 0.74 -8.28
CA ASP A 119 -18.05 0.13 -9.60
C ASP A 119 -18.18 -1.40 -9.55
N LEU A 120 -17.55 -2.04 -8.54
CA LEU A 120 -17.53 -3.50 -8.41
C LEU A 120 -18.62 -4.05 -7.50
N GLN A 121 -19.23 -3.20 -6.66
CA GLN A 121 -20.35 -3.61 -5.79
C GLN A 121 -21.52 -4.24 -6.59
N PRO A 122 -22.01 -3.68 -7.71
CA PRO A 122 -23.08 -4.28 -8.49
C PRO A 122 -22.68 -5.64 -9.09
N LYS A 123 -21.38 -5.85 -9.33
CA LYS A 123 -20.82 -7.11 -9.85
C LYS A 123 -20.68 -8.18 -8.76
N GLY A 124 -20.89 -7.81 -7.50
CA GLY A 124 -20.74 -8.71 -6.34
C GLY A 124 -19.29 -8.99 -5.98
N VAL A 125 -18.33 -8.13 -6.41
CA VAL A 125 -16.92 -8.23 -6.05
C VAL A 125 -16.64 -7.28 -4.89
N GLY A 126 -16.13 -7.82 -3.78
CA GLY A 126 -15.75 -7.02 -2.61
C GLY A 126 -14.42 -6.28 -2.83
N VAL A 127 -14.29 -5.06 -2.28
CA VAL A 127 -13.01 -4.33 -2.30
C VAL A 127 -12.59 -3.98 -0.88
N THR A 128 -11.38 -4.42 -0.52
CA THR A 128 -10.74 -4.15 0.77
C THR A 128 -9.50 -3.27 0.57
N LEU A 129 -9.42 -2.19 1.31
CA LEU A 129 -8.26 -1.33 1.38
C LEU A 129 -7.49 -1.61 2.67
N ILE A 130 -6.21 -2.00 2.56
CA ILE A 130 -5.35 -2.33 3.69
C ILE A 130 -4.38 -1.17 3.90
N ARG A 131 -4.38 -0.59 5.10
CA ARG A 131 -3.47 0.51 5.49
C ARG A 131 -2.64 0.10 6.71
N PRO A 132 -1.51 -0.55 6.49
CA PRO A 132 -0.56 -0.83 7.57
C PRO A 132 0.09 0.46 8.08
N GLY A 133 0.44 0.48 9.37
CA GLY A 133 1.48 1.34 9.88
C GLY A 133 2.86 0.72 9.60
N PHE A 134 3.80 0.88 10.55
CA PHE A 134 5.12 0.26 10.41
C PHE A 134 5.03 -1.25 10.67
N VAL A 135 5.52 -2.04 9.70
CA VAL A 135 5.64 -3.50 9.80
C VAL A 135 7.11 -3.86 9.64
N GLN A 136 7.60 -4.74 10.49
CA GLN A 136 8.99 -5.19 10.51
C GLN A 136 9.32 -6.01 9.24
N THR A 137 9.81 -5.33 8.21
CA THR A 137 10.14 -5.89 6.89
C THR A 137 11.49 -5.38 6.41
N PRO A 138 12.12 -6.00 5.39
CA PRO A 138 13.32 -5.44 4.77
C PRO A 138 13.13 -4.01 4.23
N LEU A 139 11.91 -3.63 3.86
CA LEU A 139 11.61 -2.26 3.41
C LEU A 139 11.74 -1.26 4.56
N THR A 140 11.16 -1.56 5.72
CA THR A 140 11.22 -0.69 6.89
C THR A 140 12.56 -0.76 7.63
N ALA A 141 13.35 -1.81 7.45
CA ALA A 141 14.70 -1.92 8.01
C ALA A 141 15.67 -0.86 7.47
N LYS A 142 15.34 -0.21 6.34
CA LYS A 142 16.11 0.88 5.74
C LYS A 142 15.82 2.25 6.36
N ASN A 143 14.82 2.34 7.24
CA ASN A 143 14.44 3.60 7.85
C ASN A 143 15.43 3.98 8.97
N ASP A 144 15.86 5.22 8.99
CA ASP A 144 16.78 5.83 9.96
C ASP A 144 16.07 6.68 11.02
N PHE A 145 14.75 6.58 11.11
CA PHE A 145 13.91 7.35 12.01
C PHE A 145 13.06 6.44 12.93
N PRO A 146 12.55 6.97 14.06
CA PRO A 146 11.72 6.19 14.97
C PRO A 146 10.45 5.68 14.29
N MET A 147 10.16 4.38 14.44
CA MET A 147 8.96 3.72 13.93
C MET A 147 8.04 3.31 15.10
N PRO A 148 7.17 4.24 15.58
CA PRO A 148 6.32 3.95 16.71
C PRO A 148 5.32 2.83 16.37
N CYS A 149 5.07 1.96 17.35
CA CYS A 149 4.13 0.85 17.21
C CYS A 149 4.47 -0.11 16.08
N LEU A 150 5.76 -0.42 15.88
CA LEU A 150 6.22 -1.41 14.90
C LEU A 150 5.54 -2.76 15.14
N VAL A 151 4.98 -3.36 14.09
CA VAL A 151 4.23 -4.61 14.14
C VAL A 151 5.06 -5.73 13.49
N ALA A 152 5.10 -6.92 14.10
CA ALA A 152 5.74 -8.08 13.49
C ALA A 152 4.98 -8.55 12.24
N VAL A 153 5.71 -9.13 11.25
CA VAL A 153 5.11 -9.63 10.00
C VAL A 153 4.01 -10.66 10.27
N THR A 154 4.23 -11.57 11.22
CA THR A 154 3.27 -12.62 11.59
C THR A 154 1.95 -12.03 12.12
N GLU A 155 2.05 -11.00 12.96
CA GLU A 155 0.87 -10.32 13.49
C GLU A 155 0.16 -9.49 12.42
N ALA A 156 0.90 -8.80 11.55
CA ALA A 156 0.34 -8.09 10.41
C ALA A 156 -0.44 -9.06 9.49
N SER A 157 0.15 -10.20 9.15
CA SER A 157 -0.49 -11.25 8.36
C SER A 157 -1.77 -11.78 9.02
N ARG A 158 -1.73 -12.05 10.34
CA ARG A 158 -2.90 -12.50 11.11
C ARG A 158 -4.05 -11.50 11.05
N ILE A 159 -3.76 -10.19 11.23
CA ILE A 159 -4.76 -9.12 11.18
C ILE A 159 -5.36 -9.01 9.77
N ILE A 160 -4.52 -9.03 8.74
CA ILE A 160 -4.98 -8.95 7.34
C ILE A 160 -5.88 -10.13 6.99
N ARG A 161 -5.45 -11.35 7.29
CA ARG A 161 -6.23 -12.58 7.01
C ARG A 161 -7.58 -12.56 7.71
N ALA A 162 -7.61 -12.20 8.99
CA ALA A 162 -8.85 -12.09 9.76
C ALA A 162 -9.80 -11.02 9.18
N GLY A 163 -9.27 -9.86 8.80
CA GLY A 163 -10.06 -8.80 8.18
C GLY A 163 -10.61 -9.16 6.80
N LEU A 164 -9.82 -9.84 5.97
CA LEU A 164 -10.26 -10.35 4.67
C LEU A 164 -11.35 -11.42 4.81
N ALA A 165 -11.18 -12.37 5.73
CA ALA A 165 -12.15 -13.42 6.01
C ALA A 165 -13.48 -12.83 6.54
N ALA A 166 -13.42 -11.75 7.34
CA ALA A 166 -14.60 -11.04 7.83
C ALA A 166 -15.21 -10.09 6.79
N GLY A 167 -14.71 -10.05 5.57
CA GLY A 167 -15.24 -9.20 4.50
C GLY A 167 -15.06 -7.69 4.74
N GLN A 168 -14.13 -7.26 5.59
CA GLN A 168 -13.94 -5.85 5.94
C GLN A 168 -13.58 -5.00 4.72
N HIS A 169 -14.19 -3.82 4.60
CA HIS A 169 -13.87 -2.85 3.54
C HIS A 169 -12.56 -2.10 3.79
N GLN A 170 -12.15 -1.98 5.04
CA GLN A 170 -10.90 -1.33 5.44
C GLN A 170 -10.25 -2.12 6.57
N ILE A 171 -8.96 -2.41 6.39
CA ILE A 171 -8.11 -3.04 7.41
C ILE A 171 -6.97 -2.07 7.71
N HIS A 172 -6.83 -1.67 8.97
CA HIS A 172 -5.77 -0.77 9.39
C HIS A 172 -5.23 -1.16 10.76
N PHE A 173 -3.94 -1.08 10.91
CA PHE A 173 -3.25 -1.47 12.15
C PHE A 173 -1.87 -0.77 12.26
N PRO A 174 -1.32 -0.61 13.47
CA PRO A 174 -1.96 -0.86 14.78
C PRO A 174 -2.99 0.24 15.10
N ARG A 175 -4.09 -0.11 15.73
CA ARG A 175 -5.26 0.78 15.92
C ARG A 175 -4.90 2.11 16.61
N ARG A 176 -4.07 2.07 17.67
CA ARG A 176 -3.70 3.27 18.45
C ARG A 176 -2.94 4.27 17.58
N PHE A 177 -1.97 3.81 16.82
CA PHE A 177 -1.19 4.65 15.89
C PHE A 177 -2.07 5.27 14.80
N ILE A 178 -2.97 4.48 14.23
CA ILE A 178 -3.90 4.94 13.21
C ILE A 178 -4.84 6.04 13.73
N TRP A 179 -5.38 5.88 14.94
CA TRP A 179 -6.22 6.91 15.55
C TRP A 179 -5.45 8.24 15.73
N LEU A 180 -4.19 8.16 16.15
CA LEU A 180 -3.33 9.34 16.27
C LEU A 180 -3.13 10.02 14.91
N LEU A 181 -2.79 9.26 13.85
CA LEU A 181 -2.59 9.83 12.52
C LEU A 181 -3.88 10.48 11.98
N ARG A 182 -5.02 9.84 12.19
CA ARG A 182 -6.32 10.41 11.77
C ARG A 182 -6.67 11.70 12.52
N LEU A 183 -6.40 11.74 13.82
CA LEU A 183 -6.59 12.94 14.62
C LEU A 183 -5.70 14.08 14.13
N LEU A 184 -4.41 13.80 13.88
CA LEU A 184 -3.47 14.78 13.35
C LEU A 184 -3.85 15.22 11.93
N GLY A 185 -4.31 14.29 11.09
CA GLY A 185 -4.77 14.60 9.72
C GLY A 185 -6.08 15.40 9.64
N ALA A 186 -6.86 15.41 10.71
CA ALA A 186 -8.07 16.24 10.83
C ALA A 186 -7.76 17.67 11.30
N LEU A 187 -6.53 17.99 11.68
CA LEU A 187 -6.14 19.33 12.09
C LEU A 187 -6.20 20.32 10.91
N PRO A 188 -6.54 21.58 11.16
CA PRO A 188 -6.36 22.64 10.16
C PRO A 188 -4.92 22.66 9.63
N VAL A 189 -4.78 22.86 8.32
CA VAL A 189 -3.48 22.80 7.63
C VAL A 189 -2.40 23.67 8.32
N GLY A 190 -2.76 24.88 8.73
CA GLY A 190 -1.81 25.78 9.42
C GLY A 190 -1.28 25.22 10.74
N LEU A 191 -2.09 24.46 11.47
CA LEU A 191 -1.65 23.82 12.73
C LEU A 191 -0.76 22.63 12.44
N TRP A 192 -1.12 21.81 11.45
CA TRP A 192 -0.27 20.69 11.02
C TRP A 192 1.09 21.18 10.51
N LEU A 193 1.15 22.26 9.71
CA LEU A 193 2.40 22.84 9.22
C LEU A 193 3.32 23.31 10.37
N ARG A 194 2.77 23.89 11.45
CA ARG A 194 3.56 24.27 12.62
C ARG A 194 4.16 23.04 13.34
N LEU A 195 3.37 21.99 13.51
CA LEU A 195 3.82 20.74 14.11
C LEU A 195 4.84 20.00 13.21
N GLY A 196 4.59 19.96 11.91
CA GLY A 196 5.48 19.32 10.93
C GLY A 196 6.87 19.97 10.87
N ARG A 197 6.96 21.31 10.99
CA ARG A 197 8.24 22.03 11.09
C ARG A 197 9.05 21.56 12.29
N SER A 198 8.41 21.33 13.43
CA SER A 198 9.08 20.81 14.62
C SER A 198 9.62 19.38 14.43
N LEU A 199 8.97 18.57 13.62
CA LEU A 199 9.48 17.22 13.27
C LEU A 199 10.72 17.29 12.39
N LEU A 200 10.76 18.21 11.41
CA LEU A 200 11.91 18.43 10.54
C LEU A 200 13.13 18.98 11.30
N SER A 201 12.91 19.92 12.24
CA SER A 201 14.01 20.52 13.01
C SER A 201 14.68 19.53 13.97
N LYS A 202 13.95 18.58 14.53
CA LYS A 202 14.49 17.53 15.41
C LYS A 202 15.28 16.45 14.65
N GLY A 203 15.01 16.25 13.36
CA GLY A 203 15.78 15.33 12.49
C GLY A 203 17.12 15.90 12.00
N ARG A 204 17.40 17.18 12.25
CA ARG A 204 18.69 17.82 11.92
C ARG A 204 19.70 17.84 13.07
N SER A 205 19.35 17.31 14.24
CA SER A 205 20.17 17.35 15.46
C SER A 205 20.66 15.96 15.91
N LEU A 206 20.82 15.02 14.98
CA LEU A 206 21.47 13.72 15.25
C LEU A 206 22.54 13.45 14.22
#